data_7676d3b3295ca05eba5d1fea9b6c443c
#
_entry.id   7676d3b3295ca05eba5d1fea9b6c443c
#
_cell.length_a   1.000
_cell.length_b   1.000
_cell.length_c   1.000
_cell.angle_alpha   90.00
_cell.angle_beta   90.00
_cell.angle_gamma   90.00
#
_symmetry.space_group_name_H-M   'P 1'
#
loop_
_entity.id
_entity.type
_entity.pdbx_description
1 polymer ?
#
loop_
_entity_poly.entity_id
_entity_poly.type
_entity_poly.pdbx_seq_one_letter_code
_entity_poly.pdbx_strand_id
1 'polypeptide(L)'
;YVQLDGVIVSATRSETTRRMSPTLVNVVGMDVYNKTNSTTVAQGLSFQPGVRVENNCQNCGFQQVRMNGLDGQYTQILIDSRPIFSALAGVYGIEQLPANMVDRVEVMRGGGSALFGSSAIAGTINIITKEPVRNSASISHTTTSIGLSSAFHNTTDINASIVSDDNKLGLAIFGQNTSKDAWDANGDGFTELSKISGQTVGFRGYVKTGLYSKLTAEYHHLEEFRRGGDNINLPPHEAMIAEQTKHGINTGGLKFEWFSK
;
A
#
# COMPACT_ATOMS: atom_id res chain seq x y z
N TYR A 1 21.00 -6.16 -22.37
CA TYR A 1 20.56 -5.81 -21.00
C TYR A 1 20.53 -7.11 -20.22
N VAL A 2 21.51 -7.34 -19.36
CA VAL A 2 21.44 -8.41 -18.35
C VAL A 2 20.45 -7.92 -17.32
N GLN A 3 19.24 -8.46 -17.32
CA GLN A 3 18.29 -8.27 -16.24
C GLN A 3 18.89 -9.01 -15.04
N LEU A 4 19.50 -8.27 -14.12
CA LEU A 4 19.94 -8.83 -12.84
C LEU A 4 18.71 -9.48 -12.20
N ASP A 5 18.81 -10.75 -11.85
CA ASP A 5 17.74 -11.45 -11.13
C ASP A 5 17.38 -10.61 -9.91
N GLY A 6 16.16 -10.06 -9.89
CA GLY A 6 15.74 -9.11 -8.87
C GLY A 6 15.86 -9.75 -7.49
N VAL A 7 16.33 -8.99 -6.52
CA VAL A 7 16.36 -9.40 -5.11
C VAL A 7 14.94 -9.40 -4.57
N ILE A 8 14.54 -10.46 -3.89
CA ILE A 8 13.27 -10.62 -3.23
C ILE A 8 13.47 -10.99 -1.76
N VAL A 9 12.49 -10.71 -0.93
CA VAL A 9 12.52 -10.95 0.53
C VAL A 9 11.44 -11.93 0.96
N SER A 10 10.33 -11.99 0.25
CA SER A 10 9.12 -12.70 0.69
C SER A 10 9.27 -14.21 0.79
N ALA A 11 10.18 -14.80 0.01
CA ALA A 11 10.32 -16.27 -0.03
C ALA A 11 10.97 -16.88 1.22
N THR A 12 11.88 -16.14 1.88
CA THR A 12 12.71 -16.64 2.97
C THR A 12 12.79 -15.67 4.16
N ARG A 13 12.09 -14.53 4.12
CA ARG A 13 12.20 -13.40 5.07
C ARG A 13 13.60 -12.76 5.10
N SER A 14 14.46 -13.12 4.16
CA SER A 14 15.80 -12.55 3.94
C SER A 14 16.01 -12.29 2.47
N GLU A 15 16.93 -11.41 2.15
CA GLU A 15 17.27 -11.09 0.76
C GLU A 15 17.79 -12.33 0.03
N THR A 16 17.15 -12.69 -1.07
CA THR A 16 17.57 -13.77 -1.97
C THR A 16 17.32 -13.36 -3.42
N THR A 17 18.03 -13.98 -4.35
CA THR A 17 17.71 -13.77 -5.76
C THR A 17 16.43 -14.50 -6.12
N ARG A 18 15.60 -13.92 -6.97
CA ARG A 18 14.34 -14.54 -7.44
C ARG A 18 14.56 -15.94 -8.02
N ARG A 19 15.69 -16.17 -8.67
CA ARG A 19 16.06 -17.46 -9.28
C ARG A 19 16.31 -18.55 -8.25
N MET A 20 16.82 -18.18 -7.07
CA MET A 20 17.12 -19.13 -5.98
C MET A 20 15.95 -19.26 -4.98
N SER A 21 14.85 -18.60 -5.26
CA SER A 21 13.66 -18.65 -4.41
C SER A 21 13.04 -20.03 -4.40
N PRO A 22 12.73 -20.61 -3.22
CA PRO A 22 12.04 -21.90 -3.12
C PRO A 22 10.58 -21.85 -3.60
N THR A 23 10.01 -20.64 -3.70
CA THR A 23 8.63 -20.37 -4.14
C THR A 23 8.60 -19.33 -5.24
N LEU A 24 7.57 -19.40 -6.07
CA LEU A 24 7.38 -18.40 -7.13
C LEU A 24 6.93 -17.06 -6.52
N VAL A 25 7.77 -16.05 -6.67
CA VAL A 25 7.46 -14.67 -6.28
C VAL A 25 7.40 -13.80 -7.53
N ASN A 26 6.25 -13.16 -7.72
CA ASN A 26 6.09 -12.13 -8.74
C ASN A 26 6.39 -10.76 -8.12
N VAL A 27 7.05 -9.91 -8.89
CA VAL A 27 7.41 -8.56 -8.45
C VAL A 27 6.65 -7.55 -9.31
N VAL A 28 5.90 -6.68 -8.67
CA VAL A 28 5.25 -5.52 -9.27
C VAL A 28 6.09 -4.30 -8.92
N GLY A 29 6.86 -3.83 -9.89
CA GLY A 29 7.73 -2.67 -9.73
C GLY A 29 7.00 -1.35 -9.92
N MET A 30 7.66 -0.24 -9.55
CA MET A 30 7.11 1.11 -9.70
C MET A 30 6.82 1.52 -11.15
N ASP A 31 7.43 0.84 -12.13
CA ASP A 31 7.13 1.05 -13.54
C ASP A 31 5.66 0.73 -13.89
N VAL A 32 5.06 -0.28 -13.25
CA VAL A 32 3.64 -0.61 -13.40
C VAL A 32 2.79 0.54 -12.83
N TYR A 33 3.07 0.97 -11.60
CA TYR A 33 2.34 2.05 -10.95
C TYR A 33 2.40 3.36 -11.75
N ASN A 34 3.58 3.71 -12.26
CA ASN A 34 3.77 4.92 -13.06
C ASN A 34 3.05 4.85 -14.41
N LYS A 35 3.10 3.70 -15.10
CA LYS A 35 2.43 3.52 -16.41
C LYS A 35 0.91 3.49 -16.30
N THR A 36 0.38 3.07 -15.16
CA THR A 36 -1.06 2.95 -14.91
C THR A 36 -1.62 4.13 -14.12
N ASN A 37 -0.79 5.11 -13.76
CA ASN A 37 -1.14 6.22 -12.87
C ASN A 37 -1.78 5.75 -11.55
N SER A 38 -1.33 4.62 -11.03
CA SER A 38 -1.85 4.06 -9.78
C SER A 38 -1.34 4.86 -8.58
N THR A 39 -2.23 5.43 -7.82
CA THR A 39 -1.92 6.24 -6.62
C THR A 39 -1.93 5.43 -5.33
N THR A 40 -2.50 4.21 -5.36
CA THR A 40 -2.55 3.28 -4.22
C THR A 40 -1.98 1.92 -4.58
N VAL A 41 -1.56 1.17 -3.55
CA VAL A 41 -1.05 -0.21 -3.72
C VAL A 41 -2.10 -1.11 -4.38
N ALA A 42 -3.35 -0.99 -3.98
CA ALA A 42 -4.45 -1.78 -4.52
C ALA A 42 -4.62 -1.60 -6.04
N GLN A 43 -4.55 -0.37 -6.52
CA GLN A 43 -4.67 -0.08 -7.95
C GLN A 43 -3.58 -0.78 -8.78
N GLY A 44 -2.32 -0.69 -8.35
CA GLY A 44 -1.21 -1.37 -9.05
C GLY A 44 -1.32 -2.89 -9.02
N LEU A 45 -1.83 -3.48 -7.92
CA LEU A 45 -2.05 -4.91 -7.80
C LEU A 45 -3.12 -5.44 -8.74
N SER A 46 -4.06 -4.61 -9.20
CA SER A 46 -5.08 -5.00 -10.18
C SER A 46 -4.49 -5.46 -11.52
N PHE A 47 -3.26 -5.08 -11.81
CA PHE A 47 -2.52 -5.49 -13.01
C PHE A 47 -1.67 -6.76 -12.82
N GLN A 48 -1.70 -7.34 -11.60
CA GLN A 48 -0.94 -8.57 -11.31
C GLN A 48 -1.79 -9.81 -11.63
N PRO A 49 -1.36 -10.68 -12.58
CA PRO A 49 -2.07 -11.92 -12.87
C PRO A 49 -2.25 -12.81 -11.64
N GLY A 50 -3.46 -13.34 -11.44
CA GLY A 50 -3.82 -14.18 -10.30
C GLY A 50 -4.16 -13.43 -9.00
N VAL A 51 -4.15 -12.10 -9.07
CA VAL A 51 -4.62 -11.21 -8.02
C VAL A 51 -5.83 -10.45 -8.55
N ARG A 52 -6.89 -10.37 -7.76
CA ARG A 52 -8.09 -9.60 -8.09
C ARG A 52 -8.38 -8.63 -6.94
N VAL A 53 -8.48 -7.37 -7.26
CA VAL A 53 -8.93 -6.33 -6.32
C VAL A 53 -10.41 -6.08 -6.57
N GLU A 54 -11.23 -6.29 -5.56
CA GLU A 54 -12.68 -6.14 -5.62
C GLU A 54 -13.16 -5.09 -4.62
N ASN A 55 -14.16 -4.32 -5.02
CA ASN A 55 -14.94 -3.49 -4.10
C ASN A 55 -16.05 -4.35 -3.51
N ASN A 56 -15.95 -4.71 -2.23
CA ASN A 56 -16.96 -5.53 -1.56
C ASN A 56 -18.13 -4.72 -1.02
N CYS A 57 -17.98 -3.44 -0.92
CA CYS A 57 -19.00 -2.52 -0.45
C CYS A 57 -18.98 -1.26 -1.31
N GLN A 58 -20.05 -1.01 -2.05
CA GLN A 58 -20.16 0.18 -2.90
C GLN A 58 -20.17 1.46 -2.07
N ASN A 59 -20.97 1.50 -1.02
CA ASN A 59 -21.14 2.70 -0.19
C ASN A 59 -19.91 3.03 0.67
N CYS A 60 -19.16 2.02 1.15
CA CYS A 60 -17.97 2.25 1.96
C CYS A 60 -16.68 2.31 1.13
N GLY A 61 -16.70 1.78 -0.10
CA GLY A 61 -15.57 1.79 -1.01
C GLY A 61 -14.37 0.96 -0.54
N PHE A 62 -14.58 -0.02 0.34
CA PHE A 62 -13.52 -0.93 0.78
C PHE A 62 -13.15 -1.92 -0.30
N GLN A 63 -11.85 -2.08 -0.50
CA GLN A 63 -11.28 -3.01 -1.45
C GLN A 63 -10.70 -4.24 -0.75
N GLN A 64 -10.98 -5.39 -1.31
CA GLN A 64 -10.45 -6.67 -0.88
C GLN A 64 -9.56 -7.24 -1.97
N VAL A 65 -8.43 -7.81 -1.56
CA VAL A 65 -7.54 -8.51 -2.49
C VAL A 65 -7.82 -10.01 -2.42
N ARG A 66 -8.30 -10.57 -3.52
CA ARG A 66 -8.45 -12.02 -3.70
C ARG A 66 -7.26 -12.59 -4.45
N MET A 67 -6.76 -13.71 -3.98
CA MET A 67 -5.68 -14.44 -4.62
C MET A 67 -6.09 -15.88 -4.91
N ASN A 68 -5.89 -16.32 -6.15
CA ASN A 68 -6.27 -17.66 -6.61
C ASN A 68 -7.76 -18.01 -6.36
N GLY A 69 -8.65 -17.01 -6.38
CA GLY A 69 -10.09 -17.17 -6.12
C GLY A 69 -10.48 -17.25 -4.64
N LEU A 70 -9.53 -17.24 -3.71
CA LEU A 70 -9.78 -17.22 -2.27
C LEU A 70 -10.00 -15.79 -1.77
N ASP A 71 -10.83 -15.64 -0.74
CA ASP A 71 -11.14 -14.35 -0.12
C ASP A 71 -9.91 -13.71 0.55
N GLY A 72 -9.95 -12.38 0.71
CA GLY A 72 -8.85 -11.60 1.24
C GLY A 72 -8.37 -12.01 2.63
N GLN A 73 -9.24 -12.57 3.46
CA GLN A 73 -8.85 -13.12 4.77
C GLN A 73 -7.81 -14.26 4.70
N TYR A 74 -7.67 -14.89 3.53
CA TYR A 74 -6.69 -15.95 3.26
C TYR A 74 -5.41 -15.42 2.61
N THR A 75 -5.32 -14.12 2.39
CA THR A 75 -4.16 -13.45 1.82
C THR A 75 -3.47 -12.61 2.91
N GLN A 76 -2.23 -12.94 3.23
CA GLN A 76 -1.46 -12.19 4.20
C GLN A 76 -0.83 -10.97 3.55
N ILE A 77 -1.15 -9.78 4.06
CA ILE A 77 -0.54 -8.52 3.62
C ILE A 77 0.53 -8.10 4.62
N LEU A 78 1.70 -7.75 4.10
CA LEU A 78 2.87 -7.35 4.86
C LEU A 78 3.40 -6.00 4.38
N ILE A 79 3.99 -5.23 5.29
CA ILE A 79 4.91 -4.14 4.98
C ILE A 79 6.28 -4.53 5.52
N ASP A 80 7.30 -4.54 4.64
CA ASP A 80 8.67 -4.92 4.98
C ASP A 80 8.75 -6.22 5.81
N SER A 81 7.99 -7.25 5.34
CA SER A 81 7.90 -8.58 5.96
C SER A 81 7.23 -8.62 7.34
N ARG A 82 6.54 -7.57 7.75
CA ARG A 82 5.74 -7.50 8.98
C ARG A 82 4.26 -7.47 8.65
N PRO A 83 3.42 -8.28 9.31
CA PRO A 83 1.97 -8.23 9.11
C PRO A 83 1.42 -6.82 9.36
N ILE A 84 0.55 -6.37 8.46
CA ILE A 84 -0.22 -5.16 8.67
C ILE A 84 -1.40 -5.51 9.57
N PHE A 85 -1.41 -4.95 10.78
CA PHE A 85 -2.56 -4.84 11.70
C PHE A 85 -3.37 -6.09 12.04
N SER A 86 -4.54 -5.85 12.65
CA SER A 86 -5.54 -6.84 13.00
C SER A 86 -6.17 -7.49 11.76
N ALA A 87 -6.84 -8.64 11.95
CA ALA A 87 -7.49 -9.39 10.88
C ALA A 87 -8.42 -8.51 10.01
N LEU A 88 -9.09 -7.51 10.57
CA LEU A 88 -9.98 -6.63 9.83
C LEU A 88 -9.20 -5.67 8.89
N ALA A 89 -8.16 -5.03 9.40
CA ALA A 89 -7.33 -4.12 8.60
C ALA A 89 -6.39 -4.85 7.63
N GLY A 90 -6.10 -6.13 7.86
CA GLY A 90 -5.40 -6.98 6.90
C GLY A 90 -6.27 -7.40 5.71
N VAL A 91 -7.60 -7.36 5.86
CA VAL A 91 -8.56 -7.67 4.80
C VAL A 91 -8.98 -6.41 4.04
N TYR A 92 -9.20 -5.33 4.77
CA TYR A 92 -9.63 -4.03 4.25
C TYR A 92 -8.56 -2.98 4.59
N GLY A 93 -8.21 -2.14 3.66
CA GLY A 93 -7.30 -1.02 3.87
C GLY A 93 -6.06 -1.02 2.98
N ILE A 94 -5.90 -1.98 2.09
CA ILE A 94 -4.79 -1.97 1.12
C ILE A 94 -4.90 -0.77 0.16
N GLU A 95 -6.09 -0.28 -0.08
CA GLU A 95 -6.36 0.93 -0.86
C GLU A 95 -5.96 2.22 -0.13
N GLN A 96 -5.72 2.15 1.18
CA GLN A 96 -5.24 3.28 1.98
C GLN A 96 -3.72 3.44 1.90
N LEU A 97 -3.02 2.42 1.39
CA LEU A 97 -1.56 2.45 1.28
C LEU A 97 -1.15 3.20 0.01
N PRO A 98 -0.46 4.33 0.15
CA PRO A 98 -0.05 5.13 -0.99
C PRO A 98 1.06 4.45 -1.80
N ALA A 99 0.94 4.51 -3.12
CA ALA A 99 1.95 3.95 -4.03
C ALA A 99 3.31 4.65 -3.90
N ASN A 100 3.31 5.92 -3.50
CA ASN A 100 4.52 6.74 -3.42
C ASN A 100 5.51 6.27 -2.34
N MET A 101 5.06 5.53 -1.32
CA MET A 101 5.95 4.92 -0.31
C MET A 101 6.64 3.63 -0.79
N VAL A 102 6.14 3.03 -1.87
CA VAL A 102 6.51 1.69 -2.31
C VAL A 102 7.73 1.72 -3.22
N ASP A 103 8.66 0.80 -3.02
CA ASP A 103 9.71 0.45 -3.97
C ASP A 103 9.22 -0.62 -4.97
N ARG A 104 8.65 -1.70 -4.42
CA ARG A 104 8.05 -2.80 -5.16
C ARG A 104 7.06 -3.56 -4.30
N VAL A 105 6.19 -4.32 -4.93
CA VAL A 105 5.31 -5.28 -4.25
C VAL A 105 5.68 -6.69 -4.69
N GLU A 106 5.96 -7.55 -3.72
CA GLU A 106 6.27 -8.95 -3.93
C GLU A 106 5.03 -9.79 -3.65
N VAL A 107 4.59 -10.54 -4.66
CA VAL A 107 3.39 -11.39 -4.59
C VAL A 107 3.83 -12.85 -4.64
N MET A 108 3.74 -13.53 -3.50
CA MET A 108 3.98 -14.95 -3.37
C MET A 108 2.64 -15.69 -3.37
N ARG A 109 2.42 -16.54 -4.37
CA ARG A 109 1.18 -17.33 -4.48
C ARG A 109 1.36 -18.72 -3.87
N GLY A 110 0.33 -19.19 -3.19
CA GLY A 110 0.36 -20.46 -2.48
C GLY A 110 0.74 -20.32 -1.02
N GLY A 111 0.77 -21.42 -0.30
CA GLY A 111 0.90 -21.44 1.14
C GLY A 111 2.18 -20.78 1.67
N GLY A 112 2.03 -19.70 2.40
CA GLY A 112 3.09 -19.01 3.14
C GLY A 112 2.95 -19.11 4.65
N SER A 113 2.02 -19.95 5.14
CA SER A 113 1.61 -20.00 6.54
C SER A 113 2.76 -20.32 7.51
N ALA A 114 3.72 -21.13 7.09
CA ALA A 114 4.89 -21.46 7.90
C ALA A 114 5.78 -20.23 8.19
N LEU A 115 5.81 -19.26 7.29
CA LEU A 115 6.63 -18.07 7.41
C LEU A 115 5.85 -16.85 7.95
N PHE A 116 4.57 -16.71 7.57
CA PHE A 116 3.83 -15.47 7.73
C PHE A 116 2.51 -15.63 8.52
N GLY A 117 2.21 -16.85 9.02
CA GLY A 117 1.06 -17.11 9.87
C GLY A 117 -0.16 -17.63 9.11
N SER A 118 -1.24 -17.91 9.87
CA SER A 118 -2.43 -18.62 9.41
C SER A 118 -3.20 -17.95 8.28
N SER A 119 -3.09 -16.64 8.11
CA SER A 119 -3.76 -15.91 7.03
C SER A 119 -3.10 -16.10 5.65
N ALA A 120 -1.86 -16.64 5.58
CA ALA A 120 -1.14 -16.84 4.34
C ALA A 120 -1.47 -18.19 3.66
N ILE A 121 -2.76 -18.48 3.48
CA ILE A 121 -3.24 -19.70 2.83
C ILE A 121 -3.25 -19.55 1.31
N ALA A 122 -3.85 -18.48 0.82
CA ALA A 122 -3.90 -18.16 -0.60
C ALA A 122 -2.56 -17.63 -1.12
N GLY A 123 -1.84 -16.92 -0.25
CA GLY A 123 -0.54 -16.35 -0.53
C GLY A 123 -0.21 -15.15 0.36
N THR A 124 0.87 -14.48 -0.02
CA THR A 124 1.39 -13.31 0.69
C THR A 124 1.63 -12.17 -0.27
N ILE A 125 1.24 -10.97 0.12
CA ILE A 125 1.57 -9.71 -0.56
C ILE A 125 2.47 -8.93 0.37
N ASN A 126 3.73 -8.76 -0.02
CA ASN A 126 4.72 -8.03 0.77
C ASN A 126 5.06 -6.71 0.07
N ILE A 127 4.72 -5.62 0.70
CA ILE A 127 4.96 -4.27 0.24
C ILE A 127 6.32 -3.86 0.76
N ILE A 128 7.27 -3.70 -0.15
CA ILE A 128 8.63 -3.23 0.19
C ILE A 128 8.66 -1.73 0.04
N THR A 129 8.97 -1.04 1.13
CA THR A 129 9.02 0.42 1.14
C THR A 129 10.35 0.94 0.60
N LYS A 130 10.33 2.17 0.05
CA LYS A 130 11.52 2.83 -0.48
C LYS A 130 12.57 3.04 0.61
N GLU A 131 13.80 2.67 0.30
CA GLU A 131 14.95 3.08 1.10
C GLU A 131 15.58 4.37 0.57
N PRO A 132 16.07 5.24 1.44
CA PRO A 132 16.85 6.40 1.00
C PRO A 132 18.22 5.95 0.48
N VAL A 133 18.41 5.96 -0.85
CA VAL A 133 19.66 5.55 -1.51
C VAL A 133 20.40 6.72 -2.16
N ARG A 134 19.72 7.85 -2.34
CA ARG A 134 20.26 9.07 -2.95
C ARG A 134 19.44 10.29 -2.53
N ASN A 135 20.05 11.47 -2.62
CA ASN A 135 19.34 12.72 -2.43
C ASN A 135 18.33 12.91 -3.57
N SER A 136 17.07 13.10 -3.22
CA SER A 136 16.01 13.32 -4.20
C SER A 136 14.81 14.01 -3.56
N ALA A 137 14.05 14.74 -4.36
CA ALA A 137 12.74 15.25 -3.98
C ALA A 137 11.81 15.18 -5.19
N SER A 138 10.55 14.88 -4.94
CA SER A 138 9.51 14.88 -5.96
C SER A 138 8.17 15.28 -5.36
N ILE A 139 7.37 15.97 -6.17
CA ILE A 139 5.96 16.24 -5.92
C ILE A 139 5.19 15.84 -7.17
N SER A 140 4.06 15.20 -7.00
CA SER A 140 3.14 14.87 -8.08
C SER A 140 1.71 15.14 -7.67
N HIS A 141 0.88 15.48 -8.65
CA HIS A 141 -0.55 15.67 -8.48
C HIS A 141 -1.29 14.94 -9.59
N THR A 142 -2.25 14.12 -9.21
CA THR A 142 -3.09 13.37 -10.13
C THR A 142 -4.54 13.76 -9.92
N THR A 143 -5.20 14.20 -10.99
CA THR A 143 -6.64 14.48 -11.02
C THR A 143 -7.30 13.47 -11.94
N THR A 144 -8.30 12.76 -11.46
CA THR A 144 -9.10 11.81 -12.22
C THR A 144 -10.55 12.26 -12.24
N SER A 145 -11.13 12.44 -13.42
CA SER A 145 -12.57 12.66 -13.58
C SER A 145 -13.31 11.34 -13.47
N ILE A 146 -14.37 11.30 -12.68
CA ILE A 146 -15.17 10.11 -12.43
C ILE A 146 -16.40 10.14 -13.35
N GLY A 147 -16.57 9.11 -14.20
CA GLY A 147 -17.72 8.97 -15.08
C GLY A 147 -17.91 10.12 -16.09
N LEU A 148 -16.85 10.87 -16.43
CA LEU A 148 -16.91 12.10 -17.22
C LEU A 148 -17.85 13.16 -16.63
N SER A 149 -18.08 13.09 -15.32
CA SER A 149 -18.93 14.02 -14.55
C SER A 149 -18.11 15.14 -13.91
N SER A 150 -18.77 15.94 -13.08
CA SER A 150 -18.11 16.95 -12.23
C SER A 150 -17.49 16.38 -10.95
N ALA A 151 -17.54 15.08 -10.74
CA ALA A 151 -16.89 14.42 -9.61
C ALA A 151 -15.43 14.12 -9.93
N PHE A 152 -14.55 14.42 -9.00
CA PHE A 152 -13.11 14.28 -9.16
C PHE A 152 -12.48 13.48 -8.02
N HIS A 153 -11.40 12.78 -8.37
CA HIS A 153 -10.48 12.21 -7.42
C HIS A 153 -9.11 12.88 -7.59
N ASN A 154 -8.67 13.59 -6.57
CA ASN A 154 -7.42 14.31 -6.53
C ASN A 154 -6.47 13.64 -5.55
N THR A 155 -5.24 13.40 -5.97
CA THR A 155 -4.18 12.86 -5.12
C THR A 155 -2.92 13.70 -5.31
N THR A 156 -2.36 14.18 -4.21
CA THR A 156 -1.08 14.89 -4.20
C THR A 156 -0.06 14.08 -3.39
N ASP A 157 1.06 13.78 -4.00
CA ASP A 157 2.15 13.01 -3.42
C ASP A 157 3.40 13.86 -3.25
N ILE A 158 4.09 13.68 -2.13
CA ILE A 158 5.39 14.30 -1.84
C ILE A 158 6.35 13.19 -1.41
N ASN A 159 7.55 13.21 -1.96
CA ASN A 159 8.65 12.36 -1.52
C ASN A 159 9.93 13.18 -1.43
N ALA A 160 10.72 12.93 -0.41
CA ALA A 160 12.07 13.47 -0.30
C ALA A 160 12.99 12.45 0.37
N SER A 161 14.23 12.39 -0.05
CA SER A 161 15.26 11.59 0.61
C SER A 161 16.59 12.33 0.66
N ILE A 162 17.31 12.13 1.76
CA ILE A 162 18.63 12.66 2.03
C ILE A 162 19.51 11.51 2.48
N VAL A 163 20.70 11.46 1.93
CA VAL A 163 21.70 10.44 2.25
C VAL A 163 23.04 11.14 2.48
N SER A 164 23.77 10.74 3.51
CA SER A 164 25.12 11.26 3.77
C SER A 164 26.10 10.80 2.68
N ASP A 165 27.15 11.59 2.42
CA ASP A 165 28.15 11.30 1.38
C ASP A 165 28.86 9.96 1.57
N ASP A 166 29.01 9.53 2.83
CA ASP A 166 29.60 8.23 3.18
C ASP A 166 28.57 7.08 3.20
N ASN A 167 27.30 7.34 2.82
CA ASN A 167 26.17 6.39 2.83
C ASN A 167 25.95 5.69 4.18
N LYS A 168 26.33 6.32 5.30
CA LYS A 168 26.08 5.76 6.62
C LYS A 168 24.77 6.18 7.23
N LEU A 169 24.22 7.32 6.81
CA LEU A 169 22.94 7.85 7.24
C LEU A 169 22.03 8.06 6.03
N GLY A 170 20.79 7.71 6.17
CA GLY A 170 19.78 8.03 5.18
C GLY A 170 18.41 8.26 5.83
N LEU A 171 17.66 9.22 5.30
CA LEU A 171 16.29 9.54 5.70
C LEU A 171 15.45 9.76 4.46
N ALA A 172 14.35 9.04 4.35
CA ALA A 172 13.28 9.29 3.38
C ALA A 172 12.02 9.71 4.12
N ILE A 173 11.32 10.70 3.57
CA ILE A 173 9.99 11.11 4.00
C ILE A 173 9.03 10.99 2.81
N PHE A 174 7.79 10.67 3.08
CA PHE A 174 6.74 10.69 2.09
C PHE A 174 5.46 11.25 2.69
N GLY A 175 4.63 11.83 1.85
CA GLY A 175 3.31 12.30 2.20
C GLY A 175 2.36 12.11 1.03
N GLN A 176 1.09 11.84 1.33
CA GLN A 176 0.01 11.82 0.36
C GLN A 176 -1.21 12.52 0.95
N ASN A 177 -1.85 13.36 0.15
CA ASN A 177 -3.19 13.87 0.41
C ASN A 177 -4.11 13.41 -0.70
N THR A 178 -5.23 12.80 -0.36
CA THR A 178 -6.23 12.32 -1.30
C THR A 178 -7.60 12.87 -0.97
N SER A 179 -8.33 13.28 -2.01
CA SER A 179 -9.71 13.75 -1.91
C SER A 179 -10.50 13.22 -3.10
N LYS A 180 -11.54 12.46 -2.84
CA LYS A 180 -12.44 11.93 -3.85
C LYS A 180 -13.86 12.39 -3.55
N ASP A 181 -14.52 12.95 -4.55
CA ASP A 181 -15.93 13.30 -4.46
C ASP A 181 -16.81 12.04 -4.43
N ALA A 182 -17.93 12.14 -3.74
CA ALA A 182 -18.99 11.15 -3.87
C ALA A 182 -19.56 11.19 -5.29
N TRP A 183 -19.91 10.04 -5.85
CA TRP A 183 -20.49 9.96 -7.17
C TRP A 183 -21.74 9.07 -7.18
N ASP A 184 -22.84 9.66 -7.61
CA ASP A 184 -24.09 9.03 -7.90
C ASP A 184 -24.20 8.91 -9.44
N ALA A 185 -24.14 7.69 -9.96
CA ALA A 185 -24.03 7.42 -11.38
C ALA A 185 -25.37 7.48 -12.09
N ASN A 186 -26.45 7.10 -11.39
CA ASN A 186 -27.79 6.94 -11.96
C ASN A 186 -28.76 8.07 -11.56
N GLY A 187 -28.37 8.94 -10.62
CA GLY A 187 -29.15 10.09 -10.17
C GLY A 187 -30.28 9.72 -9.20
N ASP A 188 -30.19 8.59 -8.52
CA ASP A 188 -31.22 8.15 -7.56
C ASP A 188 -31.03 8.70 -6.15
N GLY A 189 -29.98 9.47 -5.92
CA GLY A 189 -29.62 10.06 -4.63
C GLY A 189 -28.72 9.20 -3.75
N PHE A 190 -28.39 7.97 -4.18
CA PHE A 190 -27.45 7.08 -3.52
C PHE A 190 -26.13 7.02 -4.27
N THR A 191 -25.03 7.02 -3.55
CA THR A 191 -23.70 7.03 -4.19
C THR A 191 -23.23 5.63 -4.54
N GLU A 192 -22.79 5.41 -5.79
CA GLU A 192 -22.03 4.23 -6.19
C GLU A 192 -20.58 4.32 -5.78
N LEU A 193 -20.04 5.54 -5.63
CA LEU A 193 -18.71 5.76 -5.09
C LEU A 193 -18.74 6.72 -3.91
N SER A 194 -18.16 6.27 -2.80
CA SER A 194 -18.08 7.05 -1.57
C SER A 194 -17.16 8.27 -1.71
N LYS A 195 -17.49 9.33 -0.97
CA LYS A 195 -16.56 10.41 -0.68
C LYS A 195 -15.41 9.90 0.17
N ILE A 196 -14.18 10.27 -0.19
CA ILE A 196 -12.98 9.95 0.58
C ILE A 196 -12.17 11.23 0.79
N SER A 197 -11.65 11.38 2.00
CA SER A 197 -10.63 12.38 2.33
C SER A 197 -9.60 11.70 3.20
N GLY A 198 -8.34 11.70 2.78
CA GLY A 198 -7.28 11.00 3.48
C GLY A 198 -5.95 11.73 3.43
N GLN A 199 -5.17 11.53 4.48
CA GLN A 199 -3.82 12.03 4.59
C GLN A 199 -2.92 10.93 5.13
N THR A 200 -1.79 10.73 4.48
CA THR A 200 -0.77 9.80 4.94
C THR A 200 0.56 10.52 4.98
N VAL A 201 1.31 10.34 6.05
CA VAL A 201 2.67 10.84 6.19
C VAL A 201 3.52 9.77 6.84
N GLY A 202 4.78 9.67 6.42
CA GLY A 202 5.69 8.73 7.04
C GLY A 202 7.14 9.06 6.76
N PHE A 203 8.00 8.38 7.49
CA PHE A 203 9.43 8.41 7.25
C PHE A 203 10.05 7.02 7.41
N ARG A 204 11.19 6.84 6.76
CA ARG A 204 12.09 5.71 6.95
C ARG A 204 13.52 6.22 6.96
N GLY A 205 14.25 5.91 8.02
CA GLY A 205 15.63 6.28 8.14
C GLY A 205 16.50 5.09 8.54
N TYR A 206 17.77 5.14 8.18
CA TYR A 206 18.74 4.16 8.62
C TYR A 206 20.03 4.81 9.10
N VAL A 207 20.72 4.09 9.96
CA VAL A 207 22.11 4.34 10.34
C VAL A 207 22.91 3.04 10.25
N LYS A 208 24.04 3.06 9.53
CA LYS A 208 25.03 1.97 9.55
C LYS A 208 25.89 2.14 10.78
N THR A 209 25.69 1.26 11.75
CA THR A 209 26.40 1.30 13.05
C THR A 209 27.78 0.65 12.99
N GLY A 210 28.09 -0.02 11.89
CA GLY A 210 29.37 -0.66 11.60
C GLY A 210 29.46 -1.13 10.16
N LEU A 211 30.55 -1.83 9.81
CA LEU A 211 30.74 -2.37 8.45
C LEU A 211 29.66 -3.38 8.05
N TYR A 212 29.12 -4.10 9.04
CA TYR A 212 28.19 -5.21 8.84
C TYR A 212 26.91 -5.05 9.66
N SER A 213 26.60 -3.83 10.11
CA SER A 213 25.40 -3.61 10.91
C SER A 213 24.66 -2.34 10.50
N LYS A 214 23.33 -2.44 10.51
CA LYS A 214 22.40 -1.37 10.11
C LYS A 214 21.22 -1.34 11.07
N LEU A 215 20.89 -0.18 11.58
CA LEU A 215 19.66 0.11 12.30
C LEU A 215 18.74 0.89 11.40
N THR A 216 17.51 0.44 11.24
CA THR A 216 16.45 1.12 10.46
C THR A 216 15.30 1.46 11.40
N ALA A 217 14.80 2.69 11.30
CA ALA A 217 13.60 3.15 11.98
C ALA A 217 12.58 3.64 10.94
N GLU A 218 11.31 3.35 11.19
CA GLU A 218 10.22 3.77 10.32
C GLU A 218 8.99 4.14 11.15
N TYR A 219 8.21 5.09 10.62
CA TYR A 219 6.93 5.47 11.18
C TYR A 219 5.99 5.95 10.07
N HIS A 220 4.73 5.56 10.18
CA HIS A 220 3.66 5.93 9.26
C HIS A 220 2.43 6.35 10.07
N HIS A 221 1.85 7.47 9.67
CA HIS A 221 0.56 7.94 10.17
C HIS A 221 -0.40 8.08 9.01
N LEU A 222 -1.61 7.56 9.18
CA LEU A 222 -2.68 7.62 8.20
C LEU A 222 -3.97 8.07 8.89
N GLU A 223 -4.60 9.07 8.32
CA GLU A 223 -5.98 9.46 8.64
C GLU A 223 -6.83 9.35 7.38
N GLU A 224 -8.02 8.77 7.52
CA GLU A 224 -8.97 8.68 6.43
C GLU A 224 -10.40 8.82 6.93
N PHE A 225 -11.18 9.58 6.17
CA PHE A 225 -12.63 9.69 6.31
C PHE A 225 -13.30 9.19 5.03
N ARG A 226 -14.31 8.36 5.19
CA ARG A 226 -15.19 7.90 4.11
C ARG A 226 -16.64 8.11 4.46
N ARG A 227 -17.44 8.47 3.45
CA ARG A 227 -18.87 8.65 3.58
C ARG A 227 -19.56 8.24 2.26
N GLY A 228 -20.46 7.25 2.34
CA GLY A 228 -21.32 6.80 1.24
C GLY A 228 -22.77 6.69 1.67
N GLY A 229 -23.65 6.41 0.74
CA GLY A 229 -25.10 6.35 0.89
C GLY A 229 -25.80 7.59 0.32
N ASP A 230 -26.90 7.98 0.91
CA ASP A 230 -27.63 9.19 0.55
C ASP A 230 -27.30 10.37 1.48
N ASN A 231 -27.80 11.57 1.15
CA ASN A 231 -27.64 12.78 1.96
C ASN A 231 -26.22 13.01 2.47
N ILE A 232 -25.22 12.90 1.57
CA ILE A 232 -23.79 12.91 1.88
C ILE A 232 -23.33 14.10 2.73
N ASN A 233 -24.02 15.23 2.64
CA ASN A 233 -23.69 16.46 3.37
C ASN A 233 -24.35 16.56 4.74
N LEU A 234 -25.26 15.64 5.06
CA LEU A 234 -25.95 15.58 6.35
C LEU A 234 -25.26 14.57 7.30
N PRO A 235 -25.44 14.70 8.60
CA PRO A 235 -25.00 13.68 9.56
C PRO A 235 -25.57 12.29 9.21
N PRO A 236 -24.87 11.19 9.51
CA PRO A 236 -25.31 9.84 9.16
C PRO A 236 -26.70 9.45 9.68
N HIS A 237 -27.11 9.99 10.82
CA HIS A 237 -28.42 9.70 11.43
C HIS A 237 -29.60 10.43 10.76
N GLU A 238 -29.31 11.37 9.85
CA GLU A 238 -30.31 12.09 9.05
C GLU A 238 -30.43 11.52 7.61
N ALA A 239 -29.66 10.48 7.31
CA ALA A 239 -29.71 9.76 6.05
C ALA A 239 -30.57 8.50 6.16
N MET A 240 -31.13 8.04 5.04
CA MET A 240 -31.84 6.76 4.97
C MET A 240 -30.84 5.60 5.01
N ILE A 241 -29.76 5.73 4.26
CA ILE A 241 -28.64 4.78 4.26
C ILE A 241 -27.35 5.58 4.34
N ALA A 242 -26.57 5.34 5.39
CA ALA A 242 -25.29 5.99 5.58
C ALA A 242 -24.23 5.00 6.01
N GLU A 243 -23.14 4.96 5.27
CA GLU A 243 -21.92 4.31 5.69
C GLU A 243 -20.83 5.36 5.89
N GLN A 244 -20.37 5.51 7.12
CA GLN A 244 -19.31 6.43 7.44
C GLN A 244 -18.24 5.75 8.26
N THR A 245 -16.98 5.92 7.83
CA THR A 245 -15.83 5.42 8.58
C THR A 245 -14.81 6.52 8.79
N LYS A 246 -14.13 6.45 9.93
CA LYS A 246 -12.95 7.25 10.22
C LYS A 246 -11.84 6.32 10.67
N HIS A 247 -10.71 6.39 10.00
CA HIS A 247 -9.54 5.63 10.36
C HIS A 247 -8.45 6.58 10.83
N GLY A 248 -7.76 6.22 11.91
CA GLY A 248 -6.54 6.85 12.39
C GLY A 248 -5.56 5.75 12.73
N ILE A 249 -4.53 5.57 11.93
CA ILE A 249 -3.59 4.45 12.03
C ILE A 249 -2.18 4.99 12.25
N ASN A 250 -1.51 4.49 13.27
CA ASN A 250 -0.11 4.75 13.54
C ASN A 250 0.66 3.44 13.48
N THR A 251 1.70 3.39 12.68
CA THR A 251 2.57 2.22 12.55
C THR A 251 4.01 2.64 12.69
N GLY A 252 4.79 1.94 13.48
CA GLY A 252 6.21 2.19 13.63
C GLY A 252 7.00 0.92 13.79
N GLY A 253 8.27 0.96 13.45
CA GLY A 253 9.15 -0.16 13.52
C GLY A 253 10.62 0.21 13.71
N LEU A 254 11.33 -0.66 14.42
CA LEU A 254 12.77 -0.66 14.51
C LEU A 254 13.28 -2.01 14.01
N LYS A 255 14.32 -1.99 13.17
CA LYS A 255 14.98 -3.19 12.65
C LYS A 255 16.48 -3.03 12.81
N PHE A 256 17.11 -4.00 13.47
CA PHE A 256 18.55 -4.12 13.53
C PHE A 256 18.97 -5.31 12.66
N GLU A 257 19.88 -5.08 11.76
CA GLU A 257 20.46 -6.09 10.87
C GLU A 257 21.93 -6.22 11.14
N TRP A 258 22.38 -7.46 11.26
CA TRP A 258 23.79 -7.78 11.34
C TRP A 258 24.11 -8.83 10.27
N PHE A 259 25.04 -8.48 9.39
CA PHE A 259 25.48 -9.33 8.30
C PHE A 259 26.74 -10.06 8.73
N SER A 260 26.69 -11.38 8.79
CA SER A 260 27.90 -12.21 8.96
C SER A 260 28.73 -12.16 7.67
N LYS A 261 30.04 -12.20 7.82
CA LYS A 261 30.97 -12.39 6.70
C LYS A 261 30.81 -13.76 6.08
#